data_6a9212a2e8109a34496d609d45770de4
#
_entry.id   6a9212a2e8109a34496d609d45770de4
#
_cell.length_a   1.000
_cell.length_b   1.000
_cell.length_c   1.000
_cell.angle_alpha   90.00
_cell.angle_beta   90.00
_cell.angle_gamma   90.00
#
_symmetry.space_group_name_H-M   'P 1'
#
loop_
_entity.id
_entity.type
_entity.pdbx_description
1 polymer ?
#
loop_
_entity_poly.entity_id
_entity_poly.type
_entity_poly.pdbx_seq_one_letter_code
_entity_poly.pdbx_strand_id
1 'polypeptide(L)'
;MRRRLALSILALAAGAAHAAPDDIVGPAFRHPAEGALVLLLLEKSTEPHLVPGDKLMLAQLKSQLVIAGYRTAVLDYADYQLLEADEAAGGGERDPDGRLVVGLLARQRALAKLARIAAESSHCALVIRTRFVIRPAPVVDNFFAQWDGARRALKLTDTAPRANPDGPGRTVVGALRGLGSGLSIELMAYDGDGALAFTTHGAVAVPYVTRLGEGRVEWRDDLFFGDGDVADGMRIALAPMR
;
A
#
# COMPACT_ATOMS: atom_id res chain seq x y z
N MET A 1 37.58 -6.09 48.67
CA MET A 1 37.44 -6.37 47.22
C MET A 1 35.96 -6.31 46.85
N ARG A 2 35.49 -5.19 46.24
CA ARG A 2 34.09 -4.98 45.81
C ARG A 2 34.06 -5.02 44.28
N ARG A 3 33.52 -6.10 43.68
CA ARG A 3 33.28 -6.22 42.24
C ARG A 3 32.03 -5.43 41.90
N ARG A 4 32.18 -4.37 41.10
CA ARG A 4 31.07 -3.65 40.45
C ARG A 4 30.67 -4.41 39.18
N LEU A 5 29.47 -4.99 39.17
CA LEU A 5 28.82 -5.47 37.97
C LEU A 5 28.30 -4.24 37.20
N ALA A 6 28.84 -4.02 36.02
CA ALA A 6 28.28 -3.07 35.06
C ALA A 6 27.19 -3.76 34.27
N LEU A 7 25.93 -3.37 34.50
CA LEU A 7 24.80 -3.78 33.70
C LEU A 7 24.79 -2.90 32.43
N SER A 8 25.16 -3.48 31.30
CA SER A 8 24.98 -2.85 29.99
C SER A 8 23.52 -2.98 29.56
N ILE A 9 22.75 -1.91 29.67
CA ILE A 9 21.41 -1.81 29.11
C ILE A 9 21.57 -1.60 27.59
N LEU A 10 21.33 -2.67 26.83
CA LEU A 10 21.19 -2.59 25.38
C LEU A 10 19.80 -1.99 25.11
N ALA A 11 19.74 -0.69 24.82
CA ALA A 11 18.52 -0.06 24.31
C ALA A 11 18.27 -0.56 22.89
N LEU A 12 17.38 -1.53 22.74
CA LEU A 12 16.77 -1.83 21.44
C LEU A 12 15.92 -0.60 21.05
N ALA A 13 16.44 0.22 20.16
CA ALA A 13 15.64 1.20 19.44
C ALA A 13 14.71 0.42 18.51
N ALA A 14 13.54 0.03 19.00
CA ALA A 14 12.43 -0.36 18.16
C ALA A 14 12.08 0.87 17.31
N GLY A 15 12.51 0.87 16.05
CA GLY A 15 12.09 1.86 15.08
C GLY A 15 10.58 1.85 15.00
N ALA A 16 9.93 2.84 15.59
CA ALA A 16 8.51 3.06 15.44
C ALA A 16 8.25 3.23 13.95
N ALA A 17 7.64 2.23 13.32
CA ALA A 17 7.09 2.38 11.98
C ALA A 17 6.10 3.54 12.08
N HIS A 18 6.44 4.68 11.46
CA HIS A 18 5.52 5.81 11.40
C HIS A 18 4.36 5.39 10.52
N ALA A 19 3.20 5.19 11.13
CA ALA A 19 1.95 5.02 10.40
C ALA A 19 1.75 6.20 9.45
N ALA A 20 1.17 5.95 8.27
CA ALA A 20 0.80 7.03 7.38
C ALA A 20 -0.20 7.98 8.08
N PRO A 21 -0.19 9.28 7.77
CA PRO A 21 -1.07 10.25 8.45
C PRO A 21 -2.56 9.93 8.35
N ASP A 22 -2.95 9.15 7.36
CA ASP A 22 -4.32 8.72 7.08
C ASP A 22 -4.57 7.23 7.35
N ASP A 23 -3.62 6.53 8.00
CA ASP A 23 -3.87 5.20 8.53
C ASP A 23 -4.86 5.28 9.69
N ILE A 24 -5.89 4.45 9.61
CA ILE A 24 -6.96 4.39 10.60
C ILE A 24 -7.06 2.96 11.10
N VAL A 25 -7.08 2.80 12.42
CA VAL A 25 -7.50 1.55 13.06
C VAL A 25 -8.78 1.84 13.81
N GLY A 26 -9.84 1.12 13.48
CA GLY A 26 -11.16 1.31 14.07
C GLY A 26 -11.10 1.10 15.60
N PRO A 27 -11.76 1.94 16.38
CA PRO A 27 -11.68 1.87 17.85
C PRO A 27 -12.24 0.56 18.44
N ALA A 28 -13.12 -0.10 17.70
CA ALA A 28 -13.70 -1.38 18.07
C ALA A 28 -12.91 -2.58 17.51
N PHE A 29 -11.90 -2.35 16.68
CA PHE A 29 -11.14 -3.44 16.05
C PHE A 29 -10.51 -4.34 17.13
N ARG A 30 -10.68 -5.62 16.96
CA ARG A 30 -10.02 -6.68 17.73
C ARG A 30 -9.40 -7.67 16.77
N HIS A 31 -8.23 -8.16 17.12
CA HIS A 31 -7.59 -9.22 16.32
C HIS A 31 -8.54 -10.41 16.22
N PRO A 32 -8.80 -10.92 15.01
CA PRO A 32 -9.54 -12.16 14.87
C PRO A 32 -8.83 -13.30 15.60
N ALA A 33 -9.60 -14.29 16.03
CA ALA A 33 -9.02 -15.47 16.65
C ALA A 33 -8.10 -16.22 15.67
N GLU A 34 -7.11 -16.93 16.21
CA GLU A 34 -6.27 -17.82 15.40
C GLU A 34 -7.15 -18.83 14.63
N GLY A 35 -6.81 -19.08 13.39
CA GLY A 35 -7.60 -19.92 12.48
C GLY A 35 -8.85 -19.27 11.91
N ALA A 36 -9.15 -18.01 12.25
CA ALA A 36 -10.28 -17.29 11.66
C ALA A 36 -10.12 -17.18 10.13
N LEU A 37 -11.26 -17.16 9.43
CA LEU A 37 -11.29 -16.95 7.99
C LEU A 37 -11.24 -15.46 7.68
N VAL A 38 -10.30 -15.06 6.83
CA VAL A 38 -10.18 -13.71 6.25
C VAL A 38 -10.40 -13.81 4.75
N LEU A 39 -11.37 -13.07 4.24
CA LEU A 39 -11.66 -13.01 2.82
C LEU A 39 -10.89 -11.87 2.16
N LEU A 40 -10.33 -12.14 1.00
CA LEU A 40 -9.46 -11.22 0.27
C LEU A 40 -10.14 -10.75 -1.00
N LEU A 41 -10.23 -9.44 -1.18
CA LEU A 41 -10.77 -8.79 -2.36
C LEU A 41 -9.65 -8.00 -3.04
N LEU A 42 -9.26 -8.43 -4.24
CA LEU A 42 -8.27 -7.72 -5.05
C LEU A 42 -8.96 -6.75 -5.99
N GLU A 43 -8.75 -5.46 -5.79
CA GLU A 43 -9.09 -4.43 -6.79
C GLU A 43 -7.98 -4.40 -7.85
N LYS A 44 -8.31 -4.83 -9.06
CA LYS A 44 -7.35 -4.90 -10.17
C LYS A 44 -6.91 -3.51 -10.59
N SER A 45 -5.62 -3.39 -10.86
CA SER A 45 -5.04 -2.16 -11.39
C SER A 45 -5.55 -1.87 -12.81
N THR A 46 -5.93 -0.63 -13.07
CA THR A 46 -6.26 -0.13 -14.42
C THR A 46 -5.03 0.40 -15.16
N GLU A 47 -3.98 0.76 -14.43
CA GLU A 47 -2.70 1.20 -14.98
C GLU A 47 -1.89 -0.03 -15.46
N PRO A 48 -1.55 -0.12 -16.76
CA PRO A 48 -0.90 -1.31 -17.31
C PRO A 48 0.42 -1.70 -16.62
N HIS A 49 1.19 -0.71 -16.15
CA HIS A 49 2.46 -0.94 -15.46
C HIS A 49 2.29 -1.55 -14.06
N LEU A 50 1.09 -1.48 -13.47
CA LEU A 50 0.78 -2.05 -12.15
C LEU A 50 0.16 -3.45 -12.22
N VAL A 51 -0.44 -3.81 -13.35
CA VAL A 51 -1.12 -5.12 -13.52
C VAL A 51 -0.23 -6.32 -13.16
N PRO A 52 1.09 -6.36 -13.51
CA PRO A 52 1.95 -7.46 -13.10
C PRO A 52 2.10 -7.60 -11.58
N GLY A 53 1.99 -6.47 -10.86
CA GLY A 53 2.08 -6.44 -9.40
C GLY A 53 0.85 -6.97 -8.68
N ASP A 54 -0.33 -6.98 -9.30
CA ASP A 54 -1.58 -7.40 -8.67
C ASP A 54 -1.50 -8.84 -8.13
N LYS A 55 -0.92 -9.77 -8.92
CA LYS A 55 -0.74 -11.17 -8.51
C LYS A 55 0.25 -11.30 -7.35
N LEU A 56 1.34 -10.53 -7.38
CA LEU A 56 2.34 -10.51 -6.31
C LEU A 56 1.73 -9.96 -5.02
N MET A 57 0.98 -8.86 -5.11
CA MET A 57 0.31 -8.25 -3.97
C MET A 57 -0.65 -9.24 -3.29
N LEU A 58 -1.51 -9.92 -4.07
CA LEU A 58 -2.44 -10.91 -3.53
C LEU A 58 -1.70 -12.12 -2.92
N ALA A 59 -0.63 -12.59 -3.57
CA ALA A 59 0.17 -13.69 -3.06
C ALA A 59 0.86 -13.32 -1.73
N GLN A 60 1.42 -12.11 -1.62
CA GLN A 60 2.05 -11.62 -0.38
C GLN A 60 1.03 -11.43 0.74
N LEU A 61 -0.16 -10.86 0.44
CA LEU A 61 -1.24 -10.72 1.41
C LEU A 61 -1.64 -12.07 1.98
N LYS A 62 -1.91 -13.04 1.09
CA LYS A 62 -2.26 -14.41 1.49
C LYS A 62 -1.18 -15.05 2.33
N SER A 63 0.07 -14.99 1.88
CA SER A 63 1.21 -15.60 2.58
C SER A 63 1.38 -15.04 3.99
N GLN A 64 1.35 -13.72 4.14
CA GLN A 64 1.56 -13.09 5.44
C GLN A 64 0.41 -13.32 6.42
N LEU A 65 -0.84 -13.38 5.95
CA LEU A 65 -1.98 -13.75 6.79
C LEU A 65 -1.93 -15.22 7.22
N VAL A 66 -1.51 -16.13 6.34
CA VAL A 66 -1.32 -17.54 6.69
C VAL A 66 -0.21 -17.70 7.74
N ILE A 67 0.91 -16.98 7.60
CA ILE A 67 1.99 -16.96 8.60
C ILE A 67 1.48 -16.40 9.95
N ALA A 68 0.56 -15.45 9.93
CA ALA A 68 -0.07 -14.91 11.12
C ALA A 68 -1.17 -15.81 11.73
N GLY A 69 -1.38 -17.02 11.17
CA GLY A 69 -2.31 -18.03 11.69
C GLY A 69 -3.74 -17.94 11.16
N TYR A 70 -4.01 -17.12 10.13
CA TYR A 70 -5.34 -16.97 9.55
C TYR A 70 -5.55 -17.91 8.36
N ARG A 71 -6.80 -18.36 8.17
CA ARG A 71 -7.24 -18.98 6.92
C ARG A 71 -7.64 -17.90 5.93
N THR A 72 -7.37 -18.10 4.63
CA THR A 72 -7.69 -17.10 3.61
C THR A 72 -8.45 -17.72 2.45
N ALA A 73 -9.41 -16.97 1.90
CA ALA A 73 -10.05 -17.26 0.61
C ALA A 73 -10.18 -15.95 -0.20
N VAL A 74 -10.24 -16.07 -1.52
CA VAL A 74 -10.34 -14.91 -2.42
C VAL A 74 -11.77 -14.78 -2.88
N LEU A 75 -12.31 -13.57 -2.79
CA LEU A 75 -13.62 -13.21 -3.32
C LEU A 75 -13.51 -12.84 -4.80
N ASP A 76 -14.58 -13.12 -5.54
CA ASP A 76 -14.70 -12.60 -6.90
C ASP A 76 -14.95 -11.08 -6.84
N TYR A 77 -14.14 -10.35 -7.59
CA TYR A 77 -14.28 -8.90 -7.67
C TYR A 77 -15.57 -8.47 -8.38
N ALA A 78 -16.12 -9.32 -9.26
CA ALA A 78 -17.38 -9.06 -9.96
C ALA A 78 -18.56 -8.89 -8.98
N ASP A 79 -18.63 -9.72 -7.94
CA ASP A 79 -19.69 -9.61 -6.93
C ASP A 79 -19.62 -8.27 -6.19
N TYR A 80 -18.40 -7.81 -5.88
CA TYR A 80 -18.19 -6.49 -5.27
C TYR A 80 -18.60 -5.36 -6.22
N GLN A 81 -18.25 -5.43 -7.50
CA GLN A 81 -18.61 -4.41 -8.48
C GLN A 81 -20.13 -4.24 -8.64
N LEU A 82 -20.89 -5.31 -8.53
CA LEU A 82 -22.35 -5.23 -8.54
C LEU A 82 -22.89 -4.46 -7.33
N LEU A 83 -22.36 -4.74 -6.13
CA LEU A 83 -22.71 -4.00 -4.92
C LEU A 83 -22.28 -2.53 -4.99
N GLU A 84 -21.11 -2.26 -5.54
CA GLU A 84 -20.57 -0.89 -5.72
C GLU A 84 -21.46 -0.08 -6.67
N ALA A 85 -21.92 -0.67 -7.78
CA ALA A 85 -22.83 -0.04 -8.72
C ALA A 85 -24.22 0.24 -8.09
N ASP A 86 -24.74 -0.70 -7.29
CA ASP A 86 -26.01 -0.56 -6.57
C ASP A 86 -25.94 0.60 -5.55
N GLU A 87 -24.88 0.66 -4.75
CA GLU A 87 -24.66 1.72 -3.78
C GLU A 87 -24.45 3.11 -4.44
N ALA A 88 -23.79 3.15 -5.60
CA ALA A 88 -23.62 4.37 -6.37
C ALA A 88 -24.97 4.85 -6.94
N ALA A 89 -25.79 3.93 -7.47
CA ALA A 89 -27.13 4.26 -7.98
C ALA A 89 -28.03 4.83 -6.89
N GLY A 90 -27.99 4.27 -5.68
CA GLY A 90 -28.71 4.75 -4.51
C GLY A 90 -28.24 6.13 -4.00
N GLY A 91 -26.95 6.45 -4.17
CA GLY A 91 -26.34 7.71 -3.76
C GLY A 91 -26.58 8.89 -4.70
N GLY A 92 -27.01 8.63 -5.93
CA GLY A 92 -27.35 9.69 -6.90
C GLY A 92 -26.16 10.52 -7.39
N GLU A 93 -24.92 10.14 -7.06
CA GLU A 93 -23.72 10.85 -7.51
C GLU A 93 -23.54 10.67 -9.02
N ARG A 94 -23.61 11.78 -9.77
CA ARG A 94 -23.37 11.81 -11.21
C ARG A 94 -22.35 12.85 -11.58
N ASP A 95 -21.56 12.55 -12.59
CA ASP A 95 -20.63 13.51 -13.19
C ASP A 95 -21.40 14.57 -14.03
N PRO A 96 -20.72 15.63 -14.52
CA PRO A 96 -21.34 16.63 -15.37
C PRO A 96 -21.96 16.06 -16.65
N ASP A 97 -21.50 14.91 -17.11
CA ASP A 97 -22.04 14.20 -18.28
C ASP A 97 -23.22 13.27 -17.93
N GLY A 98 -23.66 13.27 -16.66
CA GLY A 98 -24.77 12.45 -16.18
C GLY A 98 -24.44 10.98 -15.93
N ARG A 99 -23.16 10.60 -16.01
CA ARG A 99 -22.70 9.23 -15.72
C ARG A 99 -22.66 9.00 -14.22
N LEU A 100 -22.98 7.79 -13.81
CA LEU A 100 -22.87 7.41 -12.41
C LEU A 100 -21.41 7.47 -11.94
N VAL A 101 -21.15 8.25 -10.89
CA VAL A 101 -19.83 8.32 -10.26
C VAL A 101 -19.84 7.43 -9.02
N VAL A 102 -18.95 6.44 -9.01
CA VAL A 102 -18.75 5.62 -7.82
C VAL A 102 -17.82 6.36 -6.86
N GLY A 103 -18.41 7.18 -6.00
CA GLY A 103 -17.69 7.94 -4.99
C GLY A 103 -17.10 7.05 -3.89
N LEU A 104 -16.21 7.62 -3.08
CA LEU A 104 -15.57 6.91 -1.96
C LEU A 104 -16.58 6.32 -0.99
N LEU A 105 -17.66 7.05 -0.68
CA LEU A 105 -18.71 6.60 0.25
C LEU A 105 -19.49 5.40 -0.29
N ALA A 106 -19.79 5.36 -1.60
CA ALA A 106 -20.45 4.21 -2.23
C ALA A 106 -19.57 2.97 -2.12
N ARG A 107 -18.26 3.10 -2.38
CA ARG A 107 -17.28 2.02 -2.23
C ARG A 107 -17.20 1.49 -0.80
N GLN A 108 -17.18 2.40 0.18
CA GLN A 108 -17.15 2.00 1.59
C GLN A 108 -18.43 1.27 2.01
N ARG A 109 -19.63 1.76 1.60
CA ARG A 109 -20.89 1.09 1.86
C ARG A 109 -20.98 -0.28 1.20
N ALA A 110 -20.56 -0.40 -0.07
CA ALA A 110 -20.51 -1.67 -0.78
C ALA A 110 -19.61 -2.68 -0.07
N LEU A 111 -18.44 -2.26 0.38
CA LEU A 111 -17.50 -3.14 1.11
C LEU A 111 -18.05 -3.54 2.47
N ALA A 112 -18.69 -2.63 3.20
CA ALA A 112 -19.36 -2.93 4.47
C ALA A 112 -20.54 -3.93 4.26
N LYS A 113 -21.32 -3.78 3.20
CA LYS A 113 -22.40 -4.70 2.82
C LYS A 113 -21.86 -6.08 2.44
N LEU A 114 -20.78 -6.12 1.64
CA LEU A 114 -20.11 -7.36 1.28
C LEU A 114 -19.60 -8.10 2.52
N ALA A 115 -19.00 -7.39 3.48
CA ALA A 115 -18.48 -7.99 4.70
C ALA A 115 -19.59 -8.65 5.52
N ARG A 116 -20.74 -8.00 5.68
CA ARG A 116 -21.91 -8.61 6.35
C ARG A 116 -22.42 -9.86 5.64
N ILE A 117 -22.62 -9.79 4.33
CA ILE A 117 -23.06 -10.95 3.53
C ILE A 117 -22.08 -12.11 3.66
N ALA A 118 -20.79 -11.81 3.59
CA ALA A 118 -19.73 -12.79 3.71
C ALA A 118 -19.66 -13.41 5.12
N ALA A 119 -19.85 -12.62 6.17
CA ALA A 119 -19.88 -13.13 7.54
C ALA A 119 -21.07 -14.07 7.76
N GLU A 120 -22.26 -13.73 7.25
CA GLU A 120 -23.46 -14.58 7.34
C GLU A 120 -23.28 -15.90 6.58
N SER A 121 -22.67 -15.87 5.39
CA SER A 121 -22.58 -17.05 4.51
C SER A 121 -21.38 -17.95 4.80
N SER A 122 -20.24 -17.40 5.21
CA SER A 122 -18.97 -18.12 5.38
C SER A 122 -18.36 -18.02 6.77
N HIS A 123 -19.00 -17.29 7.69
CA HIS A 123 -18.48 -17.02 9.05
C HIS A 123 -17.05 -16.43 9.02
N CYS A 124 -16.76 -15.55 8.05
CA CYS A 124 -15.50 -14.86 8.01
C CYS A 124 -15.41 -13.79 9.11
N ALA A 125 -14.20 -13.57 9.60
CA ALA A 125 -13.94 -12.54 10.61
C ALA A 125 -13.69 -11.16 9.98
N LEU A 126 -13.09 -11.13 8.80
CA LEU A 126 -12.75 -9.90 8.08
C LEU A 126 -12.90 -10.10 6.56
N VAL A 127 -13.24 -9.01 5.88
CA VAL A 127 -13.04 -8.84 4.44
C VAL A 127 -11.98 -7.75 4.25
N ILE A 128 -10.88 -8.08 3.58
CA ILE A 128 -9.79 -7.14 3.28
C ILE A 128 -9.75 -6.87 1.79
N ARG A 129 -10.02 -5.62 1.40
CA ARG A 129 -9.76 -5.13 0.05
C ARG A 129 -8.31 -4.65 -0.03
N THR A 130 -7.62 -5.02 -1.10
CA THR A 130 -6.26 -4.59 -1.40
C THR A 130 -6.16 -4.01 -2.80
N ARG A 131 -5.37 -2.92 -2.94
CA ARG A 131 -5.04 -2.30 -4.23
C ARG A 131 -3.73 -1.54 -4.17
N PHE A 132 -3.19 -1.22 -5.33
CA PHE A 132 -2.12 -0.23 -5.45
C PHE A 132 -2.70 1.19 -5.49
N VAL A 133 -2.00 2.12 -4.85
CA VAL A 133 -2.31 3.55 -4.86
C VAL A 133 -1.05 4.37 -5.04
N ILE A 134 -1.16 5.48 -5.79
CA ILE A 134 -0.08 6.46 -5.90
C ILE A 134 -0.27 7.48 -4.79
N ARG A 135 0.79 7.71 -4.02
CA ARG A 135 0.76 8.60 -2.84
C ARG A 135 1.89 9.63 -2.90
N PRO A 136 1.71 10.78 -2.24
CA PRO A 136 2.80 11.72 -2.05
C PRO A 136 3.97 11.06 -1.32
N ALA A 137 5.18 11.20 -1.88
CA ALA A 137 6.41 10.63 -1.35
C ALA A 137 7.48 11.73 -1.21
N PRO A 138 7.58 12.39 -0.04
CA PRO A 138 8.59 13.41 0.20
C PRO A 138 10.00 12.90 -0.04
N VAL A 139 10.77 13.64 -0.82
CA VAL A 139 12.20 13.36 -1.02
C VAL A 139 12.95 13.84 0.21
N VAL A 140 13.56 12.91 0.94
CA VAL A 140 14.26 13.20 2.22
C VAL A 140 15.73 13.47 2.02
N ASP A 141 16.32 12.94 0.95
CA ASP A 141 17.66 13.29 0.46
C ASP A 141 17.71 13.08 -1.07
N ASN A 142 18.85 13.38 -1.70
CA ASN A 142 18.97 13.37 -3.17
C ASN A 142 18.69 12.02 -3.83
N PHE A 143 18.58 10.93 -3.05
CA PHE A 143 18.51 9.57 -3.58
C PHE A 143 17.34 8.77 -3.03
N PHE A 144 16.62 9.28 -2.03
CA PHE A 144 15.56 8.54 -1.35
C PHE A 144 14.31 9.39 -1.15
N ALA A 145 13.16 8.73 -1.22
CA ALA A 145 11.90 9.24 -0.74
C ALA A 145 11.44 8.42 0.46
N GLN A 146 10.65 9.03 1.35
CA GLN A 146 10.11 8.36 2.54
C GLN A 146 8.63 8.63 2.65
N TRP A 147 7.82 7.54 2.68
CA TRP A 147 6.38 7.60 2.87
C TRP A 147 5.87 6.25 3.38
N ASP A 148 4.67 6.21 3.94
CA ASP A 148 3.94 5.01 4.35
C ASP A 148 4.84 3.94 5.02
N GLY A 149 5.64 4.39 6.00
CA GLY A 149 6.46 3.51 6.84
C GLY A 149 7.76 2.99 6.22
N ALA A 150 8.13 3.39 4.99
CA ALA A 150 9.38 2.98 4.36
C ALA A 150 10.16 4.11 3.71
N ARG A 151 11.46 3.88 3.54
CA ARG A 151 12.37 4.71 2.76
C ARG A 151 12.79 3.93 1.52
N ARG A 152 12.59 4.51 0.33
CA ARG A 152 12.85 3.86 -0.95
C ARG A 152 13.78 4.71 -1.82
N ALA A 153 14.65 4.05 -2.57
CA ALA A 153 15.57 4.71 -3.48
C ALA A 153 14.84 5.32 -4.70
N LEU A 154 15.24 6.53 -5.06
CA LEU A 154 14.85 7.14 -6.32
C LEU A 154 15.60 6.45 -7.47
N LYS A 155 14.93 6.16 -8.56
CA LYS A 155 15.57 5.71 -9.79
C LYS A 155 15.88 6.94 -10.64
N LEU A 156 17.16 7.26 -10.70
CA LEU A 156 17.69 8.36 -11.50
C LEU A 156 18.49 7.76 -12.65
N THR A 157 18.20 8.17 -13.88
CA THR A 157 19.02 7.84 -15.04
C THR A 157 19.71 9.11 -15.51
N ASP A 158 21.02 9.03 -15.63
CA ASP A 158 21.83 10.08 -16.23
C ASP A 158 21.81 9.86 -17.75
N THR A 159 21.05 10.67 -18.46
CA THR A 159 21.10 10.74 -19.93
C THR A 159 21.97 11.90 -20.41
N ALA A 160 22.74 12.53 -19.50
CA ALA A 160 23.67 13.55 -19.93
C ALA A 160 24.62 12.96 -20.98
N PRO A 161 24.73 13.57 -22.16
CA PRO A 161 25.80 13.20 -23.09
C PRO A 161 27.09 13.27 -22.34
N ARG A 162 27.93 12.21 -22.42
CA ARG A 162 29.26 12.19 -21.80
C ARG A 162 29.93 13.54 -22.05
N ALA A 163 29.96 14.37 -21.01
CA ALA A 163 30.68 15.61 -21.07
C ALA A 163 32.11 15.28 -21.46
N ASN A 164 32.65 16.07 -22.39
CA ASN A 164 34.02 16.02 -22.85
C ASN A 164 34.96 15.76 -21.66
N PRO A 165 35.83 14.74 -21.65
CA PRO A 165 36.65 14.36 -20.50
C PRO A 165 37.59 15.48 -20.00
N ASP A 166 37.77 16.53 -20.78
CA ASP A 166 38.64 17.66 -20.47
C ASP A 166 37.90 18.92 -19.99
N GLY A 167 36.59 18.87 -19.79
CA GLY A 167 35.84 19.99 -19.22
C GLY A 167 35.74 19.87 -17.69
N PRO A 168 35.68 21.00 -16.93
CA PRO A 168 35.42 20.94 -15.50
C PRO A 168 34.01 20.41 -15.27
N GLY A 169 33.90 19.09 -15.19
CA GLY A 169 32.64 18.36 -15.02
C GLY A 169 32.07 18.61 -13.60
N ARG A 170 31.35 19.69 -13.44
CA ARG A 170 30.40 19.83 -12.37
C ARG A 170 29.12 19.11 -12.80
N THR A 171 29.03 17.84 -12.48
CA THR A 171 27.74 17.17 -12.39
C THR A 171 26.98 17.82 -11.24
N VAL A 172 26.26 18.88 -11.52
CA VAL A 172 25.30 19.42 -10.56
C VAL A 172 24.15 18.43 -10.59
N VAL A 173 24.23 17.42 -9.74
CA VAL A 173 23.04 16.72 -9.26
C VAL A 173 22.29 17.79 -8.48
N GLY A 174 21.45 18.55 -9.15
CA GLY A 174 20.55 19.48 -8.49
C GLY A 174 19.81 18.69 -7.43
N ALA A 175 19.91 19.14 -6.16
CA ALA A 175 19.27 18.46 -5.06
C ALA A 175 17.80 18.27 -5.45
N LEU A 176 17.38 17.02 -5.71
CA LEU A 176 15.97 16.68 -5.87
C LEU A 176 15.32 16.94 -4.52
N ARG A 177 14.72 18.11 -4.41
CA ARG A 177 13.94 18.51 -3.24
C ARG A 177 12.50 18.64 -3.66
N GLY A 178 11.59 18.12 -2.86
CA GLY A 178 10.18 18.31 -3.11
C GLY A 178 9.34 17.06 -2.85
N LEU A 179 8.16 17.09 -3.43
CA LEU A 179 7.18 16.03 -3.32
C LEU A 179 7.27 15.16 -4.57
N GLY A 180 7.69 13.91 -4.40
CA GLY A 180 7.61 12.88 -5.42
C GLY A 180 6.32 12.08 -5.30
N SER A 181 6.21 11.04 -6.13
CA SER A 181 5.13 10.06 -6.07
C SER A 181 5.70 8.69 -5.69
N GLY A 182 5.06 8.05 -4.73
CA GLY A 182 5.35 6.69 -4.28
C GLY A 182 4.21 5.74 -4.61
N LEU A 183 4.54 4.48 -4.88
CA LEU A 183 3.58 3.41 -5.00
C LEU A 183 3.40 2.74 -3.65
N SER A 184 2.17 2.62 -3.19
CA SER A 184 1.82 1.94 -1.95
C SER A 184 0.76 0.87 -2.18
N ILE A 185 0.73 -0.10 -1.27
CA ILE A 185 -0.39 -0.99 -1.08
C ILE A 185 -1.34 -0.31 -0.08
N GLU A 186 -2.61 -0.21 -0.43
CA GLU A 186 -3.69 0.15 0.47
C GLU A 186 -4.43 -1.12 0.87
N LEU A 187 -4.62 -1.30 2.17
CA LEU A 187 -5.52 -2.30 2.75
C LEU A 187 -6.69 -1.59 3.42
N MET A 188 -7.90 -2.03 3.10
CA MET A 188 -9.11 -1.58 3.77
C MET A 188 -9.89 -2.81 4.24
N ALA A 189 -10.06 -2.94 5.55
CA ALA A 189 -10.69 -4.10 6.17
C ALA A 189 -12.00 -3.74 6.87
N TYR A 190 -12.98 -4.62 6.74
CA TYR A 190 -14.25 -4.54 7.43
C TYR A 190 -14.52 -5.84 8.19
N ASP A 191 -15.07 -5.74 9.37
CA ASP A 191 -15.51 -6.88 10.15
C ASP A 191 -16.87 -7.42 9.69
N GLY A 192 -17.31 -8.51 10.33
CA GLY A 192 -18.59 -9.17 9.99
C GLY A 192 -19.83 -8.33 10.25
N ASP A 193 -19.74 -7.29 11.07
CA ASP A 193 -20.83 -6.34 11.31
C ASP A 193 -20.83 -5.21 10.26
N GLY A 194 -19.84 -5.18 9.37
CA GLY A 194 -19.66 -4.13 8.37
C GLY A 194 -19.05 -2.86 8.95
N ALA A 195 -18.44 -2.92 10.12
CA ALA A 195 -17.67 -1.80 10.67
C ALA A 195 -16.25 -1.78 10.10
N LEU A 196 -15.71 -0.57 9.88
CA LEU A 196 -14.34 -0.40 9.42
C LEU A 196 -13.38 -0.90 10.51
N ALA A 197 -12.65 -1.97 10.21
CA ALA A 197 -11.63 -2.51 11.08
C ALA A 197 -10.34 -1.68 10.99
N PHE A 198 -9.84 -1.46 9.77
CA PHE A 198 -8.71 -0.57 9.53
C PHE A 198 -8.61 -0.12 8.06
N THR A 199 -7.93 1.00 7.85
CA THR A 199 -7.35 1.40 6.55
C THR A 199 -5.89 1.69 6.79
N THR A 200 -5.00 1.05 6.03
CA THR A 200 -3.56 1.17 6.19
C THR A 200 -2.85 1.17 4.86
N HIS A 201 -1.64 1.71 4.88
CA HIS A 201 -0.80 1.81 3.71
C HIS A 201 0.59 1.24 3.97
N GLY A 202 1.22 0.72 2.93
CA GLY A 202 2.61 0.28 2.99
C GLY A 202 3.36 0.61 1.72
N ALA A 203 4.44 1.38 1.84
CA ALA A 203 5.24 1.83 0.72
C ALA A 203 5.93 0.66 0.00
N VAL A 204 5.75 0.59 -1.31
CA VAL A 204 6.36 -0.42 -2.19
C VAL A 204 7.61 0.14 -2.86
N ALA A 205 7.46 1.06 -3.81
CA ALA A 205 8.56 1.57 -4.62
C ALA A 205 8.26 2.98 -5.13
N VAL A 206 9.28 3.69 -5.59
CA VAL A 206 9.10 4.86 -6.45
C VAL A 206 8.77 4.35 -7.86
N PRO A 207 7.56 4.62 -8.40
CA PRO A 207 7.10 3.98 -9.62
C PRO A 207 7.72 4.57 -10.89
N TYR A 208 8.45 5.66 -10.78
CA TYR A 208 8.97 6.41 -11.92
C TYR A 208 10.50 6.45 -11.96
N VAL A 209 11.02 6.54 -13.19
CA VAL A 209 12.40 6.94 -13.47
C VAL A 209 12.41 8.42 -13.82
N THR A 210 13.27 9.19 -13.18
CA THR A 210 13.50 10.59 -13.53
C THR A 210 14.76 10.68 -14.40
N ARG A 211 14.60 11.17 -15.63
CA ARG A 211 15.73 11.46 -16.51
C ARG A 211 16.27 12.83 -16.19
N LEU A 212 17.45 12.85 -15.58
CA LEU A 212 18.16 14.08 -15.27
C LEU A 212 18.53 14.78 -16.57
N GLY A 213 18.21 16.06 -16.71
CA GLY A 213 18.49 16.87 -17.88
C GLY A 213 17.33 17.00 -18.88
N GLU A 214 16.40 16.05 -18.95
CA GLU A 214 15.23 16.15 -19.84
C GLU A 214 13.96 16.59 -19.09
N GLY A 215 13.95 16.54 -17.77
CA GLY A 215 12.76 16.81 -16.97
C GLY A 215 11.62 15.80 -17.19
N ARG A 216 11.91 14.67 -17.85
CA ARG A 216 10.92 13.63 -18.17
C ARG A 216 10.85 12.63 -17.03
N VAL A 217 9.62 12.21 -16.75
CA VAL A 217 9.30 11.17 -15.78
C VAL A 217 8.59 10.06 -16.53
N GLU A 218 9.13 8.84 -16.43
CA GLU A 218 8.60 7.67 -17.11
C GLU A 218 8.32 6.56 -16.11
N TRP A 219 7.34 5.71 -16.40
CA TRP A 219 7.09 4.52 -15.59
C TRP A 219 8.29 3.58 -15.64
N ARG A 220 8.54 2.93 -14.52
CA ARG A 220 9.58 1.89 -14.43
C ARG A 220 9.06 0.58 -14.99
N ASP A 221 9.84 -0.05 -15.85
CA ASP A 221 9.56 -1.39 -16.37
C ASP A 221 9.96 -2.49 -15.35
N ASP A 222 10.81 -2.14 -14.37
CA ASP A 222 11.38 -3.08 -13.38
C ASP A 222 10.68 -3.05 -12.01
N LEU A 223 9.47 -2.47 -11.91
CA LEU A 223 8.75 -2.29 -10.64
C LEU A 223 8.57 -3.58 -9.84
N PHE A 224 8.38 -4.70 -10.53
CA PHE A 224 8.01 -5.98 -9.95
C PHE A 224 8.97 -7.11 -10.33
N PHE A 225 10.25 -6.79 -10.66
CA PHE A 225 11.26 -7.82 -10.95
C PHE A 225 11.71 -8.60 -9.71
N GLY A 226 11.40 -8.10 -8.52
CA GLY A 226 11.57 -8.78 -7.25
C GLY A 226 10.32 -8.60 -6.38
N ASP A 227 10.04 -9.57 -5.55
CA ASP A 227 8.88 -9.55 -4.65
C ASP A 227 9.17 -8.80 -3.32
N GLY A 228 10.44 -8.50 -3.03
CA GLY A 228 10.88 -7.94 -1.75
C GLY A 228 10.21 -6.61 -1.39
N ASP A 229 10.11 -5.70 -2.34
CA ASP A 229 9.47 -4.39 -2.12
C ASP A 229 7.96 -4.52 -1.86
N VAL A 230 7.27 -5.44 -2.58
CA VAL A 230 5.85 -5.74 -2.37
C VAL A 230 5.64 -6.44 -1.03
N ALA A 231 6.52 -7.39 -0.67
CA ALA A 231 6.48 -8.09 0.60
C ALA A 231 6.68 -7.14 1.79
N ASP A 232 7.62 -6.22 1.70
CA ASP A 232 7.87 -5.19 2.72
C ASP A 232 6.68 -4.23 2.86
N GLY A 233 6.15 -3.72 1.74
CA GLY A 233 4.97 -2.86 1.74
C GLY A 233 3.77 -3.58 2.37
N MET A 234 3.55 -4.85 2.01
CA MET A 234 2.49 -5.66 2.61
C MET A 234 2.69 -5.87 4.11
N ARG A 235 3.94 -6.12 4.54
CA ARG A 235 4.28 -6.27 5.96
C ARG A 235 3.98 -5.00 6.77
N ILE A 236 4.21 -3.82 6.19
CA ILE A 236 3.89 -2.53 6.81
C ILE A 236 2.38 -2.34 6.87
N ALA A 237 1.68 -2.53 5.76
CA ALA A 237 0.23 -2.37 5.69
C ALA A 237 -0.54 -3.32 6.62
N LEU A 238 -0.01 -4.53 6.87
CA LEU A 238 -0.60 -5.52 7.80
C LEU A 238 -0.22 -5.28 9.27
N ALA A 239 0.41 -4.16 9.65
CA ALA A 239 0.77 -3.90 11.04
C ALA A 239 -0.39 -4.09 12.03
N PRO A 240 -1.65 -3.70 11.75
CA PRO A 240 -2.78 -3.94 12.67
C PRO A 240 -3.15 -5.42 12.88
N MET A 241 -2.66 -6.33 12.04
CA MET A 241 -2.96 -7.77 12.09
C MET A 241 -1.89 -8.60 12.82
N ARG A 242 -0.92 -7.95 13.46
CA ARG A 242 0.25 -8.57 14.11
C ARG A 242 0.25 -8.41 15.61
#